data_fb5ad4f9538afa20e6c2ec8676cf385a
#
_entry.id   fb5ad4f9538afa20e6c2ec8676cf385a
#
_cell.length_a   1.000
_cell.length_b   1.000
_cell.length_c   1.000
_cell.angle_alpha   90.00
_cell.angle_beta   90.00
_cell.angle_gamma   90.00
#
_symmetry.space_group_name_H-M   'P 1'
#
loop_
_entity.id
_entity.type
_entity.pdbx_description
1 polymer ?
#
loop_
_entity_poly.entity_id
_entity_poly.type
_entity_poly.pdbx_seq_one_letter_code
_entity_poly.pdbx_strand_id
1 'polypeptide(L)'
;MEVFEAIEKRRTVREFENESIPQEIIEKIINAGLQAPTNDHMRDWHYIVIRDKNKTLKLLDIIPKGISDEDMEQLIKDWNLKDSEQQSCYRNAVPKQQKMLLEASVIVIPLVKQKTDILHPDNISHLNGFASIWCSIENIFLASTAEGYGCALRVPLGNEGEYAREVLGFPKDYFMPCFIGIG
;
A
#
# COMPACT_ATOMS: atom_id res chain seq x y z
N MET A 1 -15.88 -16.25 0.55
CA MET A 1 -15.15 -16.64 1.78
C MET A 1 -15.78 -15.93 2.97
N GLU A 2 -15.87 -16.58 4.11
CA GLU A 2 -16.35 -15.96 5.35
C GLU A 2 -15.31 -14.98 5.91
N VAL A 3 -15.75 -13.95 6.66
CA VAL A 3 -14.87 -12.85 7.12
C VAL A 3 -13.73 -13.36 8.01
N PHE A 4 -13.99 -14.26 8.94
CA PHE A 4 -12.96 -14.82 9.81
C PHE A 4 -11.92 -15.63 9.03
N GLU A 5 -12.36 -16.37 8.03
CA GLU A 5 -11.47 -17.12 7.14
C GLU A 5 -10.56 -16.17 6.34
N ALA A 6 -11.10 -15.04 5.85
CA ALA A 6 -10.30 -14.03 5.15
C ALA A 6 -9.24 -13.42 6.07
N ILE A 7 -9.59 -13.09 7.33
CA ILE A 7 -8.67 -12.58 8.34
C ILE A 7 -7.54 -13.60 8.61
N GLU A 8 -7.89 -14.87 8.79
CA GLU A 8 -6.92 -15.94 9.06
C GLU A 8 -6.00 -16.23 7.88
N LYS A 9 -6.49 -16.12 6.64
CA LYS A 9 -5.74 -16.42 5.41
C LYS A 9 -4.94 -15.25 4.86
N ARG A 10 -5.34 -14.01 5.16
CA ARG A 10 -4.66 -12.83 4.66
C ARG A 10 -3.16 -12.86 5.00
N ARG A 11 -2.33 -12.75 4.00
CA ARG A 11 -0.86 -12.62 4.12
C ARG A 11 -0.35 -11.53 3.19
N THR A 12 0.82 -11.00 3.48
CA THR A 12 1.55 -10.16 2.53
C THR A 12 2.17 -11.05 1.46
N VAL A 13 1.70 -10.91 0.22
CA VAL A 13 2.20 -11.63 -0.95
C VAL A 13 3.18 -10.73 -1.69
N ARG A 14 4.37 -11.24 -2.03
CA ARG A 14 5.43 -10.46 -2.70
C ARG A 14 5.88 -11.06 -4.03
N GLU A 15 5.24 -12.13 -4.44
CA GLU A 15 5.46 -12.81 -5.71
C GLU A 15 4.08 -13.10 -6.29
N PHE A 16 3.79 -12.56 -7.46
CA PHE A 16 2.48 -12.65 -8.09
C PHE A 16 2.55 -13.47 -9.36
N GLU A 17 1.47 -14.18 -9.65
CA GLU A 17 1.25 -14.82 -10.94
C GLU A 17 0.85 -13.75 -11.97
N ASN A 18 1.26 -13.97 -13.23
CA ASN A 18 0.96 -13.00 -14.31
C ASN A 18 -0.48 -13.21 -14.84
N GLU A 19 -1.45 -13.09 -13.95
CA GLU A 19 -2.87 -13.21 -14.29
C GLU A 19 -3.57 -11.85 -14.23
N SER A 20 -4.51 -11.63 -15.11
CA SER A 20 -5.32 -10.40 -15.10
C SER A 20 -6.50 -10.55 -14.15
N ILE A 21 -6.73 -9.56 -13.30
CA ILE A 21 -7.91 -9.51 -12.44
C ILE A 21 -9.08 -8.93 -13.24
N PRO A 22 -10.27 -9.58 -13.28
CA PRO A 22 -11.48 -9.04 -13.90
C PRO A 22 -11.86 -7.68 -13.32
N GLN A 23 -12.40 -6.79 -14.15
CA GLN A 23 -12.74 -5.44 -13.72
C GLN A 23 -13.79 -5.43 -12.59
N GLU A 24 -14.78 -6.31 -12.66
CA GLU A 24 -15.83 -6.46 -11.64
C GLU A 24 -15.27 -6.87 -10.27
N ILE A 25 -14.19 -7.66 -10.25
CA ILE A 25 -13.52 -8.05 -9.00
C ILE A 25 -12.75 -6.88 -8.42
N ILE A 26 -12.04 -6.11 -9.26
CA ILE A 26 -11.35 -4.90 -8.80
C ILE A 26 -12.35 -3.91 -8.20
N GLU A 27 -13.48 -3.67 -8.86
CA GLU A 27 -14.53 -2.79 -8.37
C GLU A 27 -15.13 -3.28 -7.05
N LYS A 28 -15.33 -4.59 -6.91
CA LYS A 28 -15.80 -5.21 -5.67
C LYS A 28 -14.81 -4.99 -4.52
N ILE A 29 -13.51 -5.18 -4.77
CA ILE A 29 -12.44 -4.97 -3.79
C ILE A 29 -12.38 -3.49 -3.37
N ILE A 30 -12.40 -2.56 -4.32
CA ILE A 30 -12.38 -1.12 -4.02
C ILE A 30 -13.64 -0.69 -3.26
N ASN A 31 -14.81 -1.19 -3.65
CA ASN A 31 -16.07 -0.91 -2.95
C ASN A 31 -16.05 -1.41 -1.50
N ALA A 32 -15.41 -2.54 -1.20
CA ALA A 32 -15.22 -3.00 0.18
C ALA A 32 -14.38 -1.99 0.99
N GLY A 33 -13.32 -1.42 0.40
CA GLY A 33 -12.55 -0.34 0.99
C GLY A 33 -13.42 0.88 1.32
N LEU A 34 -14.29 1.27 0.40
CA LEU A 34 -15.19 2.43 0.57
C LEU A 34 -16.25 2.23 1.66
N GLN A 35 -16.47 1.01 2.17
CA GLN A 35 -17.39 0.73 3.29
C GLN A 35 -16.75 0.95 4.66
N ALA A 36 -15.45 1.22 4.75
CA ALA A 36 -14.81 1.45 6.03
C ALA A 36 -15.35 2.73 6.72
N PRO A 37 -15.31 2.80 8.07
CA PRO A 37 -15.75 3.99 8.79
C PRO A 37 -14.84 5.18 8.47
N THR A 38 -15.43 6.38 8.34
CA THR A 38 -14.69 7.62 8.11
C THR A 38 -14.84 8.55 9.30
N ASN A 39 -13.76 9.25 9.66
CA ASN A 39 -13.83 10.33 10.63
C ASN A 39 -14.87 11.37 10.21
N ASP A 40 -15.76 11.75 11.14
CA ASP A 40 -16.80 12.78 10.94
C ASP A 40 -17.65 12.59 9.68
N HIS A 41 -17.79 11.37 9.20
CA HIS A 41 -18.48 11.02 7.94
C HIS A 41 -17.97 11.74 6.68
N MET A 42 -16.72 12.20 6.70
CA MET A 42 -16.18 13.07 5.66
C MET A 42 -15.95 12.38 4.33
N ARG A 43 -15.66 11.09 4.32
CA ARG A 43 -15.39 10.30 3.09
C ARG A 43 -14.37 10.96 2.16
N ASP A 44 -13.37 11.61 2.72
CA ASP A 44 -12.35 12.39 2.01
C ASP A 44 -11.23 11.51 1.44
N TRP A 45 -11.58 10.35 0.89
CA TRP A 45 -10.62 9.45 0.27
C TRP A 45 -11.00 9.08 -1.16
N HIS A 46 -9.99 8.75 -1.94
CA HIS A 46 -10.11 8.30 -3.31
C HIS A 46 -9.12 7.18 -3.59
N TYR A 47 -9.34 6.45 -4.67
CA TYR A 47 -8.43 5.41 -5.13
C TYR A 47 -8.10 5.65 -6.60
N ILE A 48 -6.80 5.63 -6.93
CA ILE A 48 -6.34 5.55 -8.30
C ILE A 48 -5.99 4.08 -8.57
N VAL A 49 -6.65 3.49 -9.56
CA VAL A 49 -6.41 2.10 -9.98
C VAL A 49 -5.62 2.10 -11.27
N ILE A 50 -4.47 1.43 -11.29
CA ILE A 50 -3.55 1.42 -12.42
C ILE A 50 -3.38 -0.01 -12.89
N ARG A 51 -3.73 -0.26 -14.18
CA ARG A 51 -3.58 -1.54 -14.88
C ARG A 51 -2.58 -1.44 -16.03
N ASP A 52 -2.30 -0.23 -16.49
CA ASP A 52 -1.35 0.04 -17.57
C ASP A 52 0.08 -0.19 -17.11
N LYS A 53 0.76 -1.15 -17.73
CA LYS A 53 2.13 -1.54 -17.36
C LYS A 53 3.15 -0.41 -17.60
N ASN A 54 2.97 0.44 -18.60
CA ASN A 54 3.88 1.56 -18.87
C ASN A 54 3.71 2.62 -17.77
N LYS A 55 2.47 2.88 -17.36
CA LYS A 55 2.18 3.80 -16.26
C LYS A 55 2.72 3.26 -14.94
N THR A 56 2.59 1.95 -14.69
CA THR A 56 3.17 1.27 -13.52
C THR A 56 4.69 1.39 -13.51
N LEU A 57 5.37 1.10 -14.63
CA LEU A 57 6.82 1.23 -14.76
C LEU A 57 7.29 2.64 -14.45
N LYS A 58 6.63 3.66 -15.04
CA LYS A 58 6.96 5.07 -14.78
C LYS A 58 6.74 5.44 -13.32
N LEU A 59 5.63 5.03 -12.72
CA LEU A 59 5.30 5.33 -11.32
C LEU A 59 6.33 4.74 -10.35
N LEU A 60 6.82 3.54 -10.61
CA LEU A 60 7.70 2.80 -9.70
C LEU A 60 9.20 2.98 -10.02
N ASP A 61 9.55 3.79 -11.01
CA ASP A 61 10.95 3.98 -11.44
C ASP A 61 11.83 4.61 -10.35
N ILE A 62 11.23 5.44 -9.49
CA ILE A 62 11.92 6.07 -8.36
C ILE A 62 12.26 5.08 -7.23
N ILE A 63 11.54 3.97 -7.14
CA ILE A 63 11.74 2.97 -6.07
C ILE A 63 13.02 2.17 -6.37
N PRO A 64 13.93 2.03 -5.39
CA PRO A 64 15.15 1.24 -5.57
C PRO A 64 14.84 -0.21 -6.00
N LYS A 65 15.59 -0.71 -6.98
CA LYS A 65 15.45 -2.09 -7.51
C LYS A 65 15.96 -3.16 -6.55
N GLY A 66 16.67 -2.76 -5.51
CA GLY A 66 17.27 -3.63 -4.52
C GLY A 66 17.94 -2.82 -3.43
N ILE A 67 18.68 -3.48 -2.58
CA ILE A 67 19.46 -2.90 -1.49
C ILE A 67 20.82 -3.61 -1.42
N SER A 68 21.90 -2.91 -1.11
CA SER A 68 23.19 -3.54 -0.87
C SER A 68 23.21 -4.27 0.48
N ASP A 69 24.13 -5.22 0.65
CA ASP A 69 24.28 -5.91 1.94
C ASP A 69 24.66 -4.93 3.06
N GLU A 70 25.49 -3.93 2.76
CA GLU A 70 25.91 -2.89 3.70
C GLU A 70 24.73 -2.02 4.17
N ASP A 71 23.88 -1.59 3.23
CA ASP A 71 22.67 -0.81 3.53
C ASP A 71 21.64 -1.65 4.29
N MET A 72 21.55 -2.95 4.00
CA MET A 72 20.68 -3.87 4.73
C MET A 72 21.14 -4.01 6.20
N GLU A 73 22.44 -4.19 6.43
CA GLU A 73 22.98 -4.24 7.80
C GLU A 73 22.77 -2.91 8.54
N GLN A 74 22.91 -1.79 7.84
CA GLN A 74 22.64 -0.48 8.44
C GLN A 74 21.16 -0.34 8.79
N LEU A 75 20.25 -0.73 7.91
CA LEU A 75 18.79 -0.72 8.16
C LEU A 75 18.43 -1.56 9.39
N ILE A 76 18.98 -2.76 9.52
CA ILE A 76 18.74 -3.64 10.68
C ILE A 76 19.18 -2.95 11.98
N LYS A 77 20.30 -2.24 11.97
CA LYS A 77 20.81 -1.47 13.11
C LYS A 77 19.90 -0.27 13.43
N ASP A 78 19.55 0.52 12.42
CA ASP A 78 18.75 1.73 12.58
C ASP A 78 17.35 1.43 13.15
N TRP A 79 16.77 0.31 12.75
CA TRP A 79 15.49 -0.16 13.26
C TRP A 79 15.62 -1.00 14.54
N ASN A 80 16.85 -1.20 15.04
CA ASN A 80 17.14 -1.97 16.25
C ASN A 80 16.50 -3.38 16.23
N LEU A 81 16.52 -4.04 15.07
CA LEU A 81 15.95 -5.36 14.88
C LEU A 81 16.85 -6.39 15.56
N LYS A 82 16.42 -6.92 16.71
CA LYS A 82 17.21 -7.87 17.52
C LYS A 82 16.84 -9.32 17.29
N ASP A 83 15.59 -9.57 16.91
CA ASP A 83 15.09 -10.90 16.67
C ASP A 83 15.56 -11.44 15.30
N SER A 84 16.09 -12.68 15.30
CA SER A 84 16.68 -13.28 14.11
C SER A 84 15.65 -13.61 13.03
N GLU A 85 14.44 -13.98 13.42
CA GLU A 85 13.34 -14.25 12.48
C GLU A 85 12.87 -12.96 11.82
N GLN A 86 12.72 -11.89 12.61
CA GLN A 86 12.42 -10.57 12.09
C GLN A 86 13.47 -10.07 11.10
N GLN A 87 14.78 -10.21 11.43
CA GLN A 87 15.85 -9.88 10.50
C GLN A 87 15.77 -10.68 9.20
N SER A 88 15.51 -11.98 9.30
CA SER A 88 15.34 -12.85 8.14
C SER A 88 14.18 -12.38 7.25
N CYS A 89 13.05 -12.01 7.86
CA CYS A 89 11.91 -11.44 7.14
C CYS A 89 12.28 -10.15 6.40
N TYR A 90 13.04 -9.25 7.02
CA TYR A 90 13.49 -8.00 6.40
C TYR A 90 14.44 -8.24 5.24
N ARG A 91 15.44 -9.12 5.41
CA ARG A 91 16.38 -9.51 4.33
C ARG A 91 15.67 -10.09 3.11
N ASN A 92 14.55 -10.79 3.31
CA ASN A 92 13.74 -11.31 2.21
C ASN A 92 12.83 -10.22 1.60
N ALA A 93 12.21 -9.37 2.42
CA ALA A 93 11.17 -8.45 2.00
C ALA A 93 11.70 -7.17 1.35
N VAL A 94 12.77 -6.57 1.90
CA VAL A 94 13.26 -5.26 1.46
C VAL A 94 13.77 -5.28 0.01
N PRO A 95 14.54 -6.27 -0.45
CA PRO A 95 15.00 -6.31 -1.84
C PRO A 95 13.86 -6.46 -2.87
N LYS A 96 12.70 -6.95 -2.46
CA LYS A 96 11.54 -7.21 -3.34
C LYS A 96 10.60 -6.02 -3.48
N GLN A 97 10.84 -4.90 -2.82
CA GLN A 97 9.87 -3.79 -2.70
C GLN A 97 9.40 -3.19 -4.02
N GLN A 98 10.28 -2.99 -5.00
CA GLN A 98 9.89 -2.55 -6.33
C GLN A 98 9.30 -3.71 -7.14
N LYS A 99 9.98 -4.87 -7.14
CA LYS A 99 9.62 -6.04 -7.94
C LYS A 99 8.19 -6.49 -7.64
N MET A 100 7.80 -6.61 -6.35
CA MET A 100 6.46 -7.04 -5.96
C MET A 100 5.35 -6.14 -6.52
N LEU A 101 5.60 -4.83 -6.64
CA LEU A 101 4.64 -3.89 -7.23
C LEU A 101 4.63 -3.99 -8.76
N LEU A 102 5.78 -4.21 -9.40
CA LEU A 102 5.88 -4.38 -10.86
C LEU A 102 5.20 -5.67 -11.35
N GLU A 103 5.25 -6.74 -10.54
CA GLU A 103 4.65 -8.04 -10.85
C GLU A 103 3.15 -8.09 -10.54
N ALA A 104 2.64 -7.19 -9.68
CA ALA A 104 1.23 -7.11 -9.39
C ALA A 104 0.38 -6.86 -10.65
N SER A 105 -0.79 -7.46 -10.71
CA SER A 105 -1.75 -7.29 -11.82
C SER A 105 -2.36 -5.90 -11.82
N VAL A 106 -2.52 -5.32 -10.63
CA VAL A 106 -3.11 -4.01 -10.41
C VAL A 106 -2.36 -3.27 -9.31
N ILE A 107 -2.09 -1.99 -9.54
CA ILE A 107 -1.64 -1.08 -8.48
C ILE A 107 -2.81 -0.20 -8.05
N VAL A 108 -3.05 -0.16 -6.75
CA VAL A 108 -4.04 0.73 -6.13
C VAL A 108 -3.31 1.77 -5.28
N ILE A 109 -3.62 3.02 -5.51
CA ILE A 109 -3.10 4.16 -4.77
C ILE A 109 -4.23 4.76 -3.94
N PRO A 110 -4.26 4.51 -2.63
CA PRO A 110 -5.17 5.19 -1.72
C PRO A 110 -4.75 6.66 -1.59
N LEU A 111 -5.73 7.55 -1.59
CA LEU A 111 -5.54 8.97 -1.38
C LEU A 111 -6.51 9.45 -0.30
N VAL A 112 -6.03 10.22 0.65
CA VAL A 112 -6.86 10.87 1.66
C VAL A 112 -6.61 12.36 1.66
N LYS A 113 -7.69 13.15 1.72
CA LYS A 113 -7.58 14.62 1.78
C LYS A 113 -6.97 15.01 3.12
N GLN A 114 -5.83 15.69 3.05
CA GLN A 114 -5.10 16.13 4.23
C GLN A 114 -5.67 17.46 4.73
N LYS A 115 -6.14 17.48 5.98
CA LYS A 115 -6.64 18.68 6.65
C LYS A 115 -5.68 19.21 7.71
N THR A 116 -4.82 18.33 8.21
CA THR A 116 -3.83 18.61 9.25
C THR A 116 -2.49 18.01 8.87
N ASP A 117 -1.41 18.50 9.45
CA ASP A 117 -0.11 17.87 9.28
C ASP A 117 -0.07 16.51 9.98
N ILE A 118 0.06 15.44 9.18
CA ILE A 118 0.11 14.05 9.69
C ILE A 118 1.44 13.77 10.41
N LEU A 119 2.51 14.45 10.00
CA LEU A 119 3.84 14.25 10.58
C LEU A 119 4.05 15.04 11.89
N HIS A 120 3.29 16.13 12.07
CA HIS A 120 3.37 16.99 13.26
C HIS A 120 1.96 17.33 13.78
N PRO A 121 1.20 16.33 14.27
CA PRO A 121 -0.16 16.55 14.74
C PRO A 121 -0.17 17.31 16.07
N ASP A 122 -0.98 18.36 16.20
CA ASP A 122 -1.15 19.09 17.48
C ASP A 122 -1.85 18.24 18.55
N ASN A 123 -2.68 17.29 18.12
CA ASN A 123 -3.39 16.36 19.00
C ASN A 123 -3.77 15.07 18.25
N ILE A 124 -4.17 14.04 18.99
CA ILE A 124 -4.47 12.72 18.44
C ILE A 124 -5.63 12.71 17.44
N SER A 125 -6.61 13.62 17.60
CA SER A 125 -7.75 13.68 16.68
C SER A 125 -7.37 14.15 15.27
N HIS A 126 -6.24 14.83 15.11
CA HIS A 126 -5.68 15.18 13.80
C HIS A 126 -5.25 13.97 12.97
N LEU A 127 -5.05 12.83 13.61
CA LEU A 127 -4.72 11.57 12.95
C LEU A 127 -5.94 10.73 12.53
N ASN A 128 -7.16 11.15 12.89
CA ASN A 128 -8.36 10.35 12.62
C ASN A 128 -8.61 10.10 11.12
N GLY A 129 -8.34 11.08 10.25
CA GLY A 129 -8.42 10.89 8.80
C GLY A 129 -7.41 9.85 8.29
N PHE A 130 -6.19 9.89 8.82
CA PHE A 130 -5.15 8.92 8.53
C PHE A 130 -5.51 7.52 9.06
N ALA A 131 -6.06 7.41 10.27
CA ALA A 131 -6.56 6.14 10.82
C ALA A 131 -7.69 5.57 9.95
N SER A 132 -8.61 6.42 9.48
CA SER A 132 -9.73 6.01 8.64
C SER A 132 -9.27 5.38 7.32
N ILE A 133 -8.30 5.97 6.62
CA ILE A 133 -7.80 5.40 5.36
C ILE A 133 -7.14 4.03 5.58
N TRP A 134 -6.49 3.80 6.73
CA TRP A 134 -5.92 2.49 7.04
C TRP A 134 -6.99 1.42 7.33
N CYS A 135 -8.12 1.79 7.94
CA CYS A 135 -9.28 0.88 8.02
C CYS A 135 -9.79 0.48 6.63
N SER A 136 -9.82 1.44 5.70
CA SER A 136 -10.23 1.19 4.32
C SER A 136 -9.23 0.30 3.57
N ILE A 137 -7.93 0.49 3.78
CA ILE A 137 -6.87 -0.35 3.21
C ILE A 137 -6.99 -1.79 3.70
N GLU A 138 -7.26 -2.00 4.99
CA GLU A 138 -7.45 -3.37 5.51
C GLU A 138 -8.68 -4.04 4.91
N ASN A 139 -9.79 -3.32 4.69
CA ASN A 139 -10.94 -3.86 3.97
C ASN A 139 -10.58 -4.30 2.54
N ILE A 140 -9.72 -3.54 1.84
CA ILE A 140 -9.21 -3.93 0.52
C ILE A 140 -8.43 -5.24 0.61
N PHE A 141 -7.57 -5.40 1.62
CA PHE A 141 -6.77 -6.62 1.81
C PHE A 141 -7.64 -7.84 2.09
N LEU A 142 -8.63 -7.69 2.98
CA LEU A 142 -9.56 -8.77 3.30
C LEU A 142 -10.44 -9.15 2.10
N ALA A 143 -10.93 -8.15 1.37
CA ALA A 143 -11.73 -8.37 0.17
C ALA A 143 -10.90 -9.05 -0.93
N SER A 144 -9.65 -8.63 -1.16
CA SER A 144 -8.75 -9.29 -2.10
C SER A 144 -8.53 -10.76 -1.74
N THR A 145 -8.24 -11.03 -0.46
CA THR A 145 -8.08 -12.40 0.04
C THR A 145 -9.35 -13.24 -0.14
N ALA A 146 -10.52 -12.64 0.12
CA ALA A 146 -11.80 -13.33 -0.05
C ALA A 146 -12.11 -13.68 -1.51
N GLU A 147 -11.60 -12.88 -2.46
CA GLU A 147 -11.71 -13.11 -3.91
C GLU A 147 -10.56 -13.99 -4.46
N GLY A 148 -9.63 -14.46 -3.61
CA GLY A 148 -8.54 -15.36 -3.99
C GLY A 148 -7.26 -14.67 -4.45
N TYR A 149 -7.14 -13.35 -4.25
CA TYR A 149 -5.97 -12.56 -4.64
C TYR A 149 -5.09 -12.19 -3.45
N GLY A 150 -3.79 -12.12 -3.69
CA GLY A 150 -2.80 -11.63 -2.75
C GLY A 150 -2.64 -10.11 -2.79
N CYS A 151 -2.12 -9.54 -1.69
CA CYS A 151 -1.78 -8.12 -1.63
C CYS A 151 -0.36 -7.91 -1.12
N ALA A 152 0.32 -6.91 -1.70
CA ALA A 152 1.55 -6.34 -1.18
C ALA A 152 1.34 -4.85 -0.89
N LEU A 153 2.10 -4.33 0.09
CA LEU A 153 2.05 -2.92 0.48
C LEU A 153 3.47 -2.36 0.57
N ARG A 154 3.64 -1.14 0.07
CA ARG A 154 4.83 -0.32 0.28
C ARG A 154 4.43 1.06 0.78
N VAL A 155 4.98 1.49 1.91
CA VAL A 155 4.89 2.88 2.36
C VAL A 155 5.95 3.70 1.61
N PRO A 156 5.60 4.89 1.06
CA PRO A 156 6.55 5.75 0.37
C PRO A 156 7.71 6.19 1.30
N LEU A 157 8.91 6.25 0.76
CA LEU A 157 10.10 6.76 1.44
C LEU A 157 10.63 8.01 0.73
N GLY A 158 11.20 8.95 1.48
CA GLY A 158 11.78 10.16 0.92
C GLY A 158 10.77 10.92 0.04
N ASN A 159 11.12 11.14 -1.23
CA ASN A 159 10.30 11.88 -2.19
C ASN A 159 9.40 10.98 -3.07
N GLU A 160 9.28 9.69 -2.79
CA GLU A 160 8.44 8.76 -3.59
C GLU A 160 6.98 9.23 -3.67
N GLY A 161 6.42 9.78 -2.59
CA GLY A 161 5.04 10.31 -2.56
C GLY A 161 4.86 11.53 -3.46
N GLU A 162 5.81 12.45 -3.45
CA GLU A 162 5.82 13.62 -4.34
C GLU A 162 5.95 13.22 -5.81
N TYR A 163 6.87 12.31 -6.10
CA TYR A 163 7.04 11.78 -7.44
C TYR A 163 5.76 11.07 -7.95
N ALA A 164 5.14 10.26 -7.09
CA ALA A 164 3.86 9.62 -7.43
C ALA A 164 2.77 10.65 -7.73
N ARG A 165 2.72 11.75 -6.97
CA ARG A 165 1.79 12.85 -7.21
C ARG A 165 2.03 13.52 -8.57
N GLU A 166 3.27 13.75 -8.95
CA GLU A 166 3.63 14.31 -10.26
C GLU A 166 3.24 13.39 -11.41
N VAL A 167 3.52 12.09 -11.28
CA VAL A 167 3.20 11.08 -12.31
C VAL A 167 1.70 10.86 -12.47
N LEU A 168 0.94 10.88 -11.35
CA LEU A 168 -0.49 10.57 -11.34
C LEU A 168 -1.38 11.81 -11.43
N GLY A 169 -0.86 13.00 -11.11
CA GLY A 169 -1.57 14.26 -11.22
C GLY A 169 -2.61 14.52 -10.13
N PHE A 170 -2.50 13.91 -8.94
CA PHE A 170 -3.43 14.17 -7.86
C PHE A 170 -3.10 15.47 -7.11
N PRO A 171 -4.11 16.16 -6.50
CA PRO A 171 -3.92 17.46 -5.86
C PRO A 171 -2.97 17.41 -4.65
N LYS A 172 -2.35 18.57 -4.33
CA LYS A 172 -1.38 18.71 -3.24
C LYS A 172 -1.98 18.50 -1.85
N ASP A 173 -3.28 18.73 -1.70
CA ASP A 173 -4.02 18.55 -0.45
C ASP A 173 -4.43 17.09 -0.21
N TYR A 174 -3.94 16.16 -1.05
CA TYR A 174 -4.09 14.72 -0.84
C TYR A 174 -2.77 14.09 -0.41
N PHE A 175 -2.88 13.22 0.57
CA PHE A 175 -1.80 12.37 1.07
C PHE A 175 -1.96 10.94 0.54
N MET A 176 -0.85 10.34 0.15
CA MET A 176 -0.78 8.95 -0.30
C MET A 176 -0.10 8.10 0.79
N PRO A 177 -0.85 7.27 1.55
CA PRO A 177 -0.26 6.47 2.63
C PRO A 177 0.62 5.32 2.13
N CYS A 178 0.28 4.73 0.98
CA CYS A 178 1.01 3.58 0.46
C CYS A 178 0.72 3.31 -1.02
N PHE A 179 1.55 2.46 -1.60
CA PHE A 179 1.27 1.70 -2.82
C PHE A 179 0.69 0.33 -2.42
N ILE A 180 -0.34 -0.14 -3.09
CA ILE A 180 -0.89 -1.48 -2.92
C ILE A 180 -0.77 -2.21 -4.25
N GLY A 181 -0.11 -3.38 -4.24
CA GLY A 181 -0.12 -4.32 -5.35
C GLY A 181 -1.13 -5.42 -5.08
N ILE A 182 -1.96 -5.78 -6.07
CA ILE A 182 -2.93 -6.88 -6.02
C ILE A 182 -2.68 -7.81 -7.21
N GLY A 183 -2.65 -9.12 -6.94
CA GLY A 183 -2.42 -10.16 -7.95
C GLY A 183 -2.61 -11.57 -7.44
#